data_2ca921b972afb3109599884f67a4ed1e
#
_entry.id   2ca921b972afb3109599884f67a4ed1e
#
_cell.length_a   1.000
_cell.length_b   1.000
_cell.length_c   1.000
_cell.angle_alpha   90.00
_cell.angle_beta   90.00
_cell.angle_gamma   90.00
#
_symmetry.space_group_name_H-M   'P 1'
#
loop_
_entity.id
_entity.type
_entity.pdbx_description
1 polymer ?
#
loop_
_entity_poly.entity_id
_entity_poly.type
_entity_poly.pdbx_seq_one_letter_code
_entity_poly.pdbx_strand_id
1 'polypeptide(L)'
;MRIIITYIFCFFIIFPFQIVLADEFVMLKNNKVNVRYGPSFDYPIKYIYLKKNLPVKVIDKKENFRRIIDQKHNSGWIHTSQLKKSSSVILTKKQLIFTKPSKFSEPIAVAEIGKLILITKCKNNWCKTNSDDLSGWILFDDYWGKLPN
;
A
#
# COMPACT_ATOMS: atom_id res chain seq x y z
N MET A 1 48.62 11.04 51.82
CA MET A 1 48.47 10.79 50.37
C MET A 1 47.09 10.22 50.17
N ARG A 2 46.08 11.03 49.74
CA ARG A 2 44.71 10.61 49.55
C ARG A 2 44.48 10.30 48.05
N ILE A 3 44.19 9.05 47.75
CA ILE A 3 43.87 8.60 46.40
C ILE A 3 42.40 8.88 46.17
N ILE A 4 42.09 9.84 45.26
CA ILE A 4 40.73 10.12 44.80
C ILE A 4 40.46 9.19 43.65
N ILE A 5 39.59 8.19 43.88
CA ILE A 5 39.09 7.28 42.82
C ILE A 5 37.90 7.98 42.16
N THR A 6 38.13 8.49 40.97
CA THR A 6 37.07 9.08 40.14
C THR A 6 36.32 7.97 39.41
N TYR A 7 35.07 7.70 39.81
CA TYR A 7 34.18 6.81 39.08
C TYR A 7 33.65 7.51 37.84
N ILE A 8 34.14 7.12 36.66
CA ILE A 8 33.55 7.51 35.38
C ILE A 8 32.32 6.65 35.18
N PHE A 9 31.15 7.25 35.44
CA PHE A 9 29.84 6.63 35.16
C PHE A 9 29.56 6.74 33.66
N CYS A 10 29.90 5.69 32.91
CA CYS A 10 29.58 5.59 31.47
C CYS A 10 28.06 5.40 31.31
N PHE A 11 27.34 6.49 31.06
CA PHE A 11 25.90 6.48 30.78
C PHE A 11 25.70 5.94 29.35
N PHE A 12 25.49 4.63 29.22
CA PHE A 12 25.11 4.00 27.99
C PHE A 12 23.68 4.46 27.66
N ILE A 13 23.54 5.48 26.80
CA ILE A 13 22.25 5.88 26.24
C ILE A 13 21.84 4.78 25.24
N ILE A 14 20.99 3.87 25.70
CA ILE A 14 20.33 2.88 24.83
C ILE A 14 19.30 3.66 24.00
N PHE A 15 19.69 4.09 22.81
CA PHE A 15 18.73 4.59 21.82
C PHE A 15 17.83 3.41 21.39
N PRO A 16 16.52 3.48 21.60
CA PRO A 16 15.62 2.45 21.07
C PRO A 16 15.69 2.51 19.55
N PHE A 17 16.26 1.48 18.94
CA PHE A 17 16.25 1.30 17.49
C PHE A 17 14.80 1.08 17.06
N GLN A 18 14.12 2.13 16.63
CA GLN A 18 12.77 2.02 16.08
C GLN A 18 12.86 1.37 14.71
N ILE A 19 12.49 0.09 14.64
CA ILE A 19 12.32 -0.60 13.37
C ILE A 19 11.10 0.02 12.69
N VAL A 20 11.34 0.90 11.74
CA VAL A 20 10.29 1.39 10.83
C VAL A 20 9.93 0.22 9.91
N LEU A 21 8.86 -0.50 10.25
CA LEU A 21 8.30 -1.49 9.37
C LEU A 21 7.74 -0.76 8.13
N ALA A 22 8.35 -1.01 6.99
CA ALA A 22 7.86 -0.46 5.73
C ALA A 22 6.42 -0.97 5.48
N ASP A 23 5.52 -0.07 5.12
CA ASP A 23 4.13 -0.39 4.80
C ASP A 23 4.06 -1.44 3.67
N GLU A 24 3.51 -2.59 3.98
CA GLU A 24 3.31 -3.66 3.01
C GLU A 24 1.92 -3.53 2.39
N PHE A 25 1.89 -3.23 1.10
CA PHE A 25 0.67 -3.24 0.31
C PHE A 25 0.61 -4.46 -0.59
N VAL A 26 -0.57 -5.06 -0.66
CA VAL A 26 -0.95 -6.11 -1.60
C VAL A 26 -2.23 -5.70 -2.31
N MET A 27 -2.61 -6.39 -3.37
CA MET A 27 -3.90 -6.15 -4.01
C MET A 27 -4.71 -7.44 -4.16
N LEU A 28 -6.01 -7.30 -4.25
CA LEU A 28 -6.93 -8.42 -4.42
C LEU A 28 -6.73 -9.07 -5.80
N LYS A 29 -6.57 -10.39 -5.81
CA LYS A 29 -6.34 -11.18 -7.03
C LYS A 29 -7.60 -11.41 -7.82
N ASN A 30 -8.72 -11.62 -7.13
CA ASN A 30 -9.99 -12.09 -7.70
C ASN A 30 -11.07 -11.00 -7.64
N ASN A 31 -12.10 -11.13 -8.45
CA ASN A 31 -13.27 -10.25 -8.40
C ASN A 31 -14.08 -10.41 -7.10
N LYS A 32 -14.06 -11.62 -6.51
CA LYS A 32 -14.71 -11.93 -5.24
C LYS A 32 -13.68 -12.44 -4.27
N VAL A 33 -13.53 -11.75 -3.13
CA VAL A 33 -12.56 -12.08 -2.08
C VAL A 33 -13.24 -12.07 -0.73
N ASN A 34 -13.19 -13.21 -0.04
CA ASN A 34 -13.77 -13.38 1.28
C ASN A 34 -12.83 -12.80 2.35
N VAL A 35 -13.36 -11.94 3.20
CA VAL A 35 -12.70 -11.41 4.39
C VAL A 35 -13.31 -12.06 5.62
N ARG A 36 -12.48 -12.60 6.50
CA ARG A 36 -12.92 -13.35 7.67
C ARG A 36 -12.65 -12.62 8.97
N TYR A 37 -13.33 -13.01 10.03
CA TYR A 37 -13.10 -12.49 11.37
C TYR A 37 -11.75 -12.93 11.97
N GLY A 38 -11.18 -14.06 11.54
CA GLY A 38 -9.93 -14.60 12.04
C GLY A 38 -9.10 -15.33 10.98
N PRO A 39 -7.87 -15.74 11.34
CA PRO A 39 -6.87 -16.28 10.42
C PRO A 39 -6.99 -17.79 10.19
N SER A 40 -8.20 -18.28 9.92
CA SER A 40 -8.50 -19.67 9.55
C SER A 40 -9.75 -19.73 8.69
N PHE A 41 -9.93 -20.81 7.94
CA PHE A 41 -11.17 -21.09 7.21
C PHE A 41 -12.36 -21.41 8.13
N ASP A 42 -12.12 -21.77 9.39
CA ASP A 42 -13.15 -22.02 10.39
C ASP A 42 -13.85 -20.74 10.87
N TYR A 43 -13.16 -19.59 10.73
CA TYR A 43 -13.80 -18.31 11.06
C TYR A 43 -14.82 -17.92 10.00
N PRO A 44 -15.99 -17.40 10.42
CA PRO A 44 -17.02 -16.96 9.49
C PRO A 44 -16.54 -15.80 8.60
N ILE A 45 -17.17 -15.68 7.43
CA ILE A 45 -16.94 -14.54 6.53
C ILE A 45 -17.54 -13.29 7.19
N LYS A 46 -16.73 -12.25 7.31
CA LYS A 46 -17.12 -10.95 7.85
C LYS A 46 -17.79 -10.09 6.80
N TYR A 47 -17.19 -10.05 5.60
CA TYR A 47 -17.71 -9.39 4.39
C TYR A 47 -16.96 -9.90 3.14
N ILE A 48 -17.39 -9.47 1.98
CA ILE A 48 -16.83 -9.88 0.70
C ILE A 48 -16.47 -8.62 -0.10
N TYR A 49 -15.24 -8.55 -0.60
CA TYR A 49 -14.88 -7.60 -1.64
C TYR A 49 -15.32 -8.08 -3.01
N LEU A 50 -15.92 -7.19 -3.80
CA LEU A 50 -16.31 -7.44 -5.17
C LEU A 50 -15.50 -6.62 -6.19
N LYS A 51 -14.28 -6.25 -5.84
CA LYS A 51 -13.43 -5.39 -6.67
C LYS A 51 -12.03 -5.97 -6.81
N LYS A 52 -11.71 -6.50 -7.99
CA LYS A 52 -10.35 -6.96 -8.34
C LYS A 52 -9.36 -5.80 -8.29
N ASN A 53 -8.10 -6.13 -8.00
CA ASN A 53 -6.98 -5.18 -7.93
C ASN A 53 -7.11 -4.09 -6.86
N LEU A 54 -8.06 -4.20 -5.93
CA LEU A 54 -8.18 -3.26 -4.82
C LEU A 54 -6.89 -3.32 -3.95
N PRO A 55 -6.16 -2.21 -3.77
CA PRO A 55 -4.99 -2.17 -2.90
C PRO A 55 -5.43 -2.16 -1.43
N VAL A 56 -4.79 -3.03 -0.64
CA VAL A 56 -5.01 -3.15 0.80
C VAL A 56 -3.67 -3.20 1.51
N LYS A 57 -3.58 -2.61 2.71
CA LYS A 57 -2.38 -2.62 3.54
C LYS A 57 -2.42 -3.83 4.46
N VAL A 58 -1.33 -4.57 4.54
CA VAL A 58 -1.15 -5.67 5.50
C VAL A 58 -0.77 -5.07 6.85
N ILE A 59 -1.52 -5.40 7.88
CA ILE A 59 -1.30 -4.93 9.25
C ILE A 59 -0.94 -6.06 10.22
N ASP A 60 -1.16 -7.32 9.82
CA ASP A 60 -0.78 -8.50 10.61
C ASP A 60 -0.67 -9.75 9.71
N LYS A 61 0.08 -10.75 10.17
CA LYS A 61 0.32 -12.00 9.44
C LYS A 61 0.22 -13.18 10.39
N LYS A 62 -0.55 -14.19 9.99
CA LYS A 62 -0.58 -15.48 10.67
C LYS A 62 -0.69 -16.60 9.66
N GLU A 63 0.31 -17.48 9.61
CA GLU A 63 0.38 -18.57 8.63
C GLU A 63 0.09 -18.12 7.20
N ASN A 64 -0.89 -18.71 6.54
CA ASN A 64 -1.33 -18.36 5.19
C ASN A 64 -2.39 -17.24 5.16
N PHE A 65 -2.59 -16.51 6.24
CA PHE A 65 -3.53 -15.40 6.31
C PHE A 65 -2.82 -14.06 6.52
N ARG A 66 -3.42 -13.02 5.98
CA ARG A 66 -3.01 -11.61 6.19
C ARG A 66 -4.18 -10.83 6.74
N ARG A 67 -3.96 -10.15 7.85
CA ARG A 67 -4.91 -9.14 8.32
C ARG A 67 -4.65 -7.88 7.51
N ILE A 68 -5.69 -7.42 6.86
CA ILE A 68 -5.60 -6.26 5.98
C ILE A 68 -6.46 -5.11 6.51
N ILE A 69 -6.15 -3.91 6.03
CA ILE A 69 -7.00 -2.73 6.16
C ILE A 69 -7.12 -2.04 4.79
N ASP A 70 -8.31 -1.59 4.44
CA ASP A 70 -8.56 -0.82 3.21
C ASP A 70 -8.54 0.70 3.47
N GLN A 71 -8.68 1.50 2.42
CA GLN A 71 -8.73 2.96 2.50
C GLN A 71 -9.86 3.48 3.39
N LYS A 72 -10.94 2.72 3.56
CA LYS A 72 -12.11 3.07 4.39
C LYS A 72 -12.00 2.53 5.82
N HIS A 73 -10.81 2.03 6.20
CA HIS A 73 -10.52 1.43 7.51
C HIS A 73 -11.29 0.12 7.80
N ASN A 74 -11.87 -0.55 6.80
CA ASN A 74 -12.40 -1.89 6.98
C ASN A 74 -11.24 -2.87 7.11
N SER A 75 -11.29 -3.76 8.10
CA SER A 75 -10.23 -4.74 8.33
C SER A 75 -10.76 -6.15 8.55
N GLY A 76 -9.92 -7.12 8.25
CA GLY A 76 -10.18 -8.54 8.47
C GLY A 76 -9.11 -9.42 7.84
N TRP A 77 -9.31 -10.72 7.85
CA TRP A 77 -8.33 -11.71 7.44
C TRP A 77 -8.64 -12.26 6.06
N ILE A 78 -7.63 -12.29 5.18
CA ILE A 78 -7.70 -12.83 3.83
C ILE A 78 -6.62 -13.90 3.67
N HIS A 79 -6.97 -15.02 3.04
CA HIS A 79 -6.00 -16.05 2.69
C HIS A 79 -5.09 -15.56 1.56
N THR A 80 -3.80 -15.86 1.64
CA THR A 80 -2.76 -15.36 0.70
C THR A 80 -3.02 -15.73 -0.76
N SER A 81 -3.69 -16.85 -1.03
CA SER A 81 -4.07 -17.23 -2.40
C SER A 81 -4.99 -16.24 -3.11
N GLN A 82 -5.69 -15.38 -2.36
CA GLN A 82 -6.58 -14.34 -2.88
C GLN A 82 -5.88 -12.98 -3.03
N LEU A 83 -4.60 -12.89 -2.68
CA LEU A 83 -3.78 -11.71 -2.72
C LEU A 83 -2.67 -11.83 -3.76
N LYS A 84 -2.17 -10.72 -4.25
CA LYS A 84 -1.00 -10.63 -5.13
C LYS A 84 -0.21 -9.33 -4.87
N LYS A 85 1.03 -9.24 -5.40
CA LYS A 85 1.86 -8.05 -5.31
C LYS A 85 1.09 -6.83 -5.83
N SER A 86 1.16 -5.73 -5.08
CA SER A 86 0.46 -4.49 -5.45
C SER A 86 1.10 -3.83 -6.67
N SER A 87 0.25 -3.45 -7.62
CA SER A 87 0.56 -2.57 -8.73
C SER A 87 -0.64 -1.65 -9.02
N SER A 88 -1.38 -1.32 -7.97
CA SER A 88 -2.54 -0.44 -8.05
C SER A 88 -2.56 0.53 -6.88
N VAL A 89 -3.18 1.68 -7.12
CA VAL A 89 -3.44 2.71 -6.10
C VAL A 89 -4.87 3.22 -6.24
N ILE A 90 -5.39 3.85 -5.19
CA ILE A 90 -6.64 4.61 -5.22
C ILE A 90 -6.28 6.08 -5.03
N LEU A 91 -6.78 6.93 -5.91
CA LEU A 91 -6.54 8.37 -5.82
C LEU A 91 -7.28 8.97 -4.64
N THR A 92 -6.59 9.76 -3.85
CA THR A 92 -7.16 10.57 -2.76
C THR A 92 -7.38 12.02 -3.17
N LYS A 93 -6.81 12.40 -4.31
CA LYS A 93 -7.03 13.69 -4.99
C LYS A 93 -7.28 13.48 -6.48
N LYS A 94 -7.99 14.44 -7.08
CA LYS A 94 -8.14 14.54 -8.54
C LYS A 94 -6.81 14.82 -9.21
N GLN A 95 -6.48 14.07 -10.27
CA GLN A 95 -5.18 14.18 -10.95
C GLN A 95 -5.34 14.09 -12.47
N LEU A 96 -4.43 14.77 -13.18
CA LEU A 96 -4.38 14.73 -14.65
C LEU A 96 -3.60 13.52 -15.15
N ILE A 97 -4.06 12.96 -16.26
CA ILE A 97 -3.35 11.94 -17.03
C ILE A 97 -2.85 12.57 -18.32
N PHE A 98 -1.59 12.35 -18.64
CA PHE A 98 -0.88 12.99 -19.75
C PHE A 98 -0.45 11.98 -20.82
N THR A 99 -0.24 12.44 -22.05
CA THR A 99 0.30 11.62 -23.15
C THR A 99 1.73 11.16 -22.90
N LYS A 100 2.55 12.01 -22.25
CA LYS A 100 3.98 11.78 -21.95
C LYS A 100 4.28 12.10 -20.49
N PRO A 101 5.37 11.58 -19.91
CA PRO A 101 5.79 11.87 -18.52
C PRO A 101 6.37 13.29 -18.38
N SER A 102 5.59 14.29 -18.66
CA SER A 102 5.93 15.70 -18.58
C SER A 102 4.70 16.57 -18.31
N LYS A 103 4.83 17.55 -17.44
CA LYS A 103 3.77 18.53 -17.14
C LYS A 103 3.47 19.47 -18.33
N PHE A 104 4.37 19.50 -19.30
CA PHE A 104 4.22 20.28 -20.55
C PHE A 104 3.57 19.48 -21.67
N SER A 105 3.31 18.20 -21.46
CA SER A 105 2.61 17.40 -22.44
C SER A 105 1.09 17.59 -22.34
N GLU A 106 0.39 17.19 -23.39
CA GLU A 106 -1.06 17.30 -23.44
C GLU A 106 -1.75 16.41 -22.38
N PRO A 107 -2.64 16.98 -21.54
CA PRO A 107 -3.50 16.17 -20.67
C PRO A 107 -4.61 15.52 -21.50
N ILE A 108 -4.76 14.21 -21.36
CA ILE A 108 -5.75 13.43 -22.12
C ILE A 108 -6.98 13.05 -21.31
N ALA A 109 -6.86 13.08 -19.99
CA ALA A 109 -7.98 12.77 -19.10
C ALA A 109 -7.76 13.33 -17.71
N VAL A 110 -8.85 13.33 -16.93
CA VAL A 110 -8.85 13.61 -15.51
C VAL A 110 -9.26 12.35 -14.76
N ALA A 111 -8.45 11.94 -13.81
CA ALA A 111 -8.76 10.85 -12.91
C ALA A 111 -9.33 11.40 -11.61
N GLU A 112 -10.56 11.00 -11.29
CA GLU A 112 -11.31 11.47 -10.14
C GLU A 112 -10.87 10.78 -8.83
N ILE A 113 -11.21 11.40 -7.70
CA ILE A 113 -11.01 10.84 -6.36
C ILE A 113 -11.70 9.48 -6.25
N GLY A 114 -11.05 8.51 -5.58
CA GLY A 114 -11.55 7.15 -5.42
C GLY A 114 -11.36 6.25 -6.64
N LYS A 115 -10.82 6.79 -7.75
CA LYS A 115 -10.50 5.98 -8.93
C LYS A 115 -9.36 5.02 -8.60
N LEU A 116 -9.55 3.74 -8.88
CA LEU A 116 -8.50 2.73 -8.84
C LEU A 116 -7.69 2.83 -10.13
N ILE A 117 -6.38 3.02 -9.98
CA ILE A 117 -5.43 3.12 -11.08
C ILE A 117 -4.50 1.91 -11.07
N LEU A 118 -4.44 1.17 -12.18
CA LEU A 118 -3.43 0.14 -12.41
C LEU A 118 -2.17 0.76 -12.98
N ILE A 119 -1.03 0.36 -12.44
CA ILE A 119 0.27 0.91 -12.80
C ILE A 119 1.11 -0.17 -13.45
N THR A 120 1.67 0.14 -14.60
CA THR A 120 2.54 -0.79 -15.34
C THR A 120 4.02 -0.54 -15.07
N LYS A 121 4.43 0.73 -14.96
CA LYS A 121 5.81 1.13 -14.66
C LYS A 121 5.86 2.54 -14.13
N CYS A 122 6.89 2.84 -13.33
CA CYS A 122 7.20 4.19 -12.87
C CYS A 122 8.63 4.59 -13.26
N LYS A 123 8.84 5.88 -13.50
CA LYS A 123 10.15 6.51 -13.73
C LYS A 123 10.09 7.97 -13.31
N ASN A 124 11.00 8.41 -12.42
CA ASN A 124 11.11 9.80 -11.96
C ASN A 124 9.76 10.35 -11.45
N ASN A 125 9.06 9.63 -10.59
CA ASN A 125 7.74 9.94 -10.04
C ASN A 125 6.58 9.94 -11.05
N TRP A 126 6.83 9.74 -12.33
CA TRP A 126 5.82 9.52 -13.35
C TRP A 126 5.52 8.04 -13.47
N CYS A 127 4.26 7.68 -13.40
CA CYS A 127 3.85 6.30 -13.57
C CYS A 127 2.92 6.15 -14.77
N LYS A 128 3.17 5.11 -15.57
CA LYS A 128 2.31 4.74 -16.67
C LYS A 128 1.15 3.94 -16.15
N THR A 129 -0.05 4.42 -16.39
CA THR A 129 -1.30 3.71 -16.15
C THR A 129 -1.79 3.02 -17.41
N ASN A 130 -2.43 1.87 -17.22
CA ASN A 130 -3.18 1.17 -18.24
C ASN A 130 -4.44 0.63 -17.59
N SER A 131 -5.48 1.45 -17.56
CA SER A 131 -6.78 1.11 -16.98
C SER A 131 -7.84 1.16 -18.09
N ASP A 132 -8.44 0.03 -18.36
CA ASP A 132 -9.51 -0.16 -19.34
C ASP A 132 -9.15 0.45 -20.72
N ASP A 133 -9.75 1.56 -21.10
CA ASP A 133 -9.54 2.20 -22.41
C ASP A 133 -8.56 3.38 -22.37
N LEU A 134 -7.92 3.63 -21.24
CA LEU A 134 -7.05 4.79 -21.05
C LEU A 134 -5.63 4.41 -20.66
N SER A 135 -4.68 4.67 -21.57
CA SER A 135 -3.25 4.56 -21.32
C SER A 135 -2.61 5.93 -21.32
N GLY A 136 -1.91 6.28 -20.24
CA GLY A 136 -1.26 7.58 -20.11
C GLY A 136 -0.27 7.61 -18.96
N TRP A 137 0.23 8.81 -18.67
CA TRP A 137 1.19 9.07 -17.59
C TRP A 137 0.57 9.96 -16.52
N ILE A 138 0.77 9.57 -15.28
CA ILE A 138 0.30 10.31 -14.11
C ILE A 138 1.48 10.61 -13.19
N LEU A 139 1.54 11.84 -12.70
CA LEU A 139 2.45 12.24 -11.63
C LEU A 139 1.68 12.16 -10.33
N PHE A 140 1.90 11.11 -9.56
CA PHE A 140 1.17 10.90 -8.33
C PHE A 140 1.57 11.93 -7.26
N ASP A 141 0.58 12.60 -6.69
CA ASP A 141 0.72 13.50 -5.55
C ASP A 141 0.25 12.81 -4.27
N ASP A 142 -1.02 12.37 -4.24
CA ASP A 142 -1.61 11.74 -3.07
C ASP A 142 -2.47 10.53 -3.47
N TYR A 143 -2.23 9.40 -2.81
CA TYR A 143 -2.87 8.14 -3.14
C TYR A 143 -2.81 7.15 -1.99
N TRP A 144 -3.74 6.21 -1.97
CA TRP A 144 -3.72 5.02 -1.13
C TRP A 144 -3.15 3.84 -1.90
N GLY A 145 -2.10 3.19 -1.38
CA GLY A 145 -1.45 2.07 -2.02
C GLY A 145 0.07 2.21 -2.02
N LYS A 146 0.74 1.39 -2.83
CA LYS A 146 2.19 1.46 -3.03
C LYS A 146 2.49 1.39 -4.52
N LEU A 147 3.28 2.34 -5.01
CA LEU A 147 3.79 2.32 -6.36
C LEU A 147 4.79 1.19 -6.55
N PRO A 148 4.83 0.53 -7.72
CA PRO A 148 5.89 -0.42 -8.03
C PRO A 148 7.25 0.30 -8.09
N ASN A 149 8.25 -0.35 -7.55
CA ASN A 149 9.66 0.10 -7.64
C ASN A 149 10.16 -0.09 -9.06
#